data_0fa75cff07efe74d0e741ecc53744a30
#
_entry.id   0fa75cff07efe74d0e741ecc53744a30
#
_cell.length_a   1.000
_cell.length_b   1.000
_cell.length_c   1.000
_cell.angle_alpha   90.00
_cell.angle_beta   90.00
_cell.angle_gamma   90.00
#
_symmetry.space_group_name_H-M   'P 1'
#
loop_
_entity.id
_entity.type
_entity.pdbx_description
1 polymer ?
#
loop_
_entity_poly.entity_id
_entity_poly.type
_entity_poly.pdbx_seq_one_letter_code
_entity_poly.pdbx_strand_id
1 'polypeptide(L)'
;MGVRTVQAFRLLGAASTATAFAECLDDQGKTQEYHVRFREDTHALRPLVNDLVAHEVAGVLGVPLPGHCLVFLPRQLAWGREVREILGWPVSAGPHFGVERVAPVLAEPAHSLIPRCDNRESFPGYVMLNALIMNYDALLPRNFLIAEQSGKLTYWPVDFACCLGTPEWDATLVSHMLEPSPEMAPELRQAAGKAGAFRSWFERLGRLDEGRAAWIVERIPREWDVPPDQREALGRFLHGRAAALPRILFANWPLD
;
A
#
# COMPACT_ATOMS: atom_id res chain seq x y z
N MET A 1 -5.58 8.16 -10.41
CA MET A 1 -6.09 8.23 -9.03
C MET A 1 -7.12 9.35 -8.96
N GLY A 2 -8.31 9.04 -8.44
CA GLY A 2 -9.34 10.04 -8.18
C GLY A 2 -9.08 10.78 -6.87
N VAL A 3 -9.55 12.03 -6.77
CA VAL A 3 -9.68 12.74 -5.50
C VAL A 3 -11.12 12.57 -5.04
N ARG A 4 -11.32 12.12 -3.81
CA ARG A 4 -12.62 11.98 -3.17
C ARG A 4 -12.73 13.03 -2.08
N THR A 5 -13.82 13.78 -2.04
CA THR A 5 -14.06 14.76 -0.97
C THR A 5 -14.96 14.15 0.08
N VAL A 6 -14.53 14.20 1.33
CA VAL A 6 -15.38 13.81 2.44
C VAL A 6 -16.43 14.89 2.64
N GLN A 7 -17.68 14.58 2.39
CA GLN A 7 -18.81 15.44 2.71
C GLN A 7 -19.51 15.03 4.02
N ALA A 8 -19.40 13.77 4.41
CA ALA A 8 -19.90 13.28 5.69
C ALA A 8 -18.97 12.17 6.21
N PHE A 9 -18.56 12.28 7.46
CA PHE A 9 -17.94 11.17 8.18
C PHE A 9 -19.01 10.31 8.82
N ARG A 10 -19.06 9.07 8.42
CA ARG A 10 -19.56 8.02 9.29
C ARG A 10 -18.37 7.17 9.65
N LEU A 11 -17.69 7.54 10.74
CA LEU A 11 -16.58 6.74 11.24
C LEU A 11 -17.16 5.41 11.74
N LEU A 12 -16.86 4.35 11.02
CA LEU A 12 -17.35 3.00 11.31
C LEU A 12 -16.55 2.32 12.43
N GLY A 13 -15.66 3.06 13.08
CA GLY A 13 -14.79 2.60 14.17
C GLY A 13 -13.32 2.89 13.88
N ALA A 14 -12.53 3.15 14.91
CA ALA A 14 -11.08 3.24 14.80
C ALA A 14 -10.50 1.85 14.59
N ALA A 15 -9.72 1.66 13.51
CA ALA A 15 -9.07 0.38 13.21
C ALA A 15 -7.71 0.25 13.93
N SER A 16 -6.99 1.36 14.07
CA SER A 16 -5.71 1.48 14.79
C SER A 16 -5.35 2.95 14.95
N THR A 17 -4.20 3.25 15.56
CA THR A 17 -3.66 4.62 15.57
C THR A 17 -3.56 5.17 14.14
N ALA A 18 -4.07 6.38 13.92
CA ALA A 18 -4.07 7.13 12.66
C ALA A 18 -4.92 6.57 11.50
N THR A 19 -5.73 5.52 11.69
CA THR A 19 -6.59 4.98 10.65
C THR A 19 -8.03 4.79 11.13
N ALA A 20 -9.01 4.99 10.22
CA ALA A 20 -10.42 4.66 10.48
C ALA A 20 -11.16 4.36 9.18
N PHE A 21 -12.30 3.69 9.29
CA PHE A 21 -13.23 3.58 8.17
C PHE A 21 -14.04 4.86 8.04
N ALA A 22 -14.16 5.36 6.81
CA ALA A 22 -14.95 6.55 6.50
C ALA A 22 -15.80 6.33 5.26
N GLU A 23 -17.00 6.89 5.27
CA GLU A 23 -17.86 6.99 4.10
C GLU A 23 -17.53 8.28 3.35
N CYS A 24 -17.15 8.17 2.09
CA CYS A 24 -16.72 9.29 1.26
C CYS A 24 -17.62 9.41 0.04
N LEU A 25 -17.89 10.65 -0.38
CA LEU A 25 -18.60 10.95 -1.62
C LEU A 25 -17.60 11.23 -2.74
N ASP A 26 -17.89 10.74 -3.93
CA ASP A 26 -17.20 11.16 -5.14
C ASP A 26 -17.82 12.45 -5.74
N ASP A 27 -17.22 12.95 -6.81
CA ASP A 27 -17.68 14.10 -7.58
C ASP A 27 -19.05 13.89 -8.25
N GLN A 28 -19.51 12.64 -8.33
CA GLN A 28 -20.82 12.25 -8.85
C GLN A 28 -21.86 12.03 -7.75
N GLY A 29 -21.48 12.23 -6.47
CA GLY A 29 -22.36 12.01 -5.33
C GLY A 29 -22.55 10.54 -4.93
N LYS A 30 -21.72 9.63 -5.46
CA LYS A 30 -21.76 8.22 -5.06
C LYS A 30 -20.97 8.02 -3.77
N THR A 31 -21.62 7.40 -2.80
CA THR A 31 -21.02 7.03 -1.52
C THR A 31 -20.22 5.74 -1.62
N GLN A 32 -19.02 5.75 -1.04
CA GLN A 32 -18.19 4.57 -0.93
C GLN A 32 -17.41 4.57 0.40
N GLU A 33 -17.22 3.39 0.98
CA GLU A 33 -16.46 3.22 2.22
C GLU A 33 -14.98 3.04 1.93
N TYR A 34 -14.15 3.77 2.69
CA TYR A 34 -12.69 3.69 2.63
C TYR A 34 -12.11 3.42 4.01
N HIS A 35 -11.04 2.65 4.06
CA HIS A 35 -10.10 2.66 5.16
C HIS A 35 -9.14 3.82 4.94
N VAL A 36 -9.22 4.85 5.77
CA VAL A 36 -8.47 6.10 5.60
C VAL A 36 -7.35 6.17 6.63
N ARG A 37 -6.13 6.38 6.15
CA ARG A 37 -5.00 6.80 7.00
C ARG A 37 -4.97 8.31 7.04
N PHE A 38 -5.11 8.86 8.23
CA PHE A 38 -5.17 10.29 8.45
C PHE A 38 -3.78 10.89 8.65
N ARG A 39 -3.62 12.11 8.18
CA ARG A 39 -2.47 12.95 8.49
C ARG A 39 -2.65 13.55 9.88
N GLU A 40 -1.76 13.23 10.79
CA GLU A 40 -1.68 13.86 12.10
C GLU A 40 -0.80 15.10 12.04
N ASP A 41 -1.10 16.12 12.88
CA ASP A 41 -0.33 17.38 12.87
C ASP A 41 1.10 17.23 13.39
N THR A 42 1.40 16.17 14.13
CA THR A 42 2.64 16.04 14.92
C THR A 42 3.47 14.79 14.59
N HIS A 43 3.01 13.91 13.69
CA HIS A 43 3.68 12.63 13.42
C HIS A 43 4.18 12.49 11.98
N ALA A 44 5.15 11.59 11.80
CA ALA A 44 5.79 11.33 10.54
C ALA A 44 4.78 11.03 9.40
N LEU A 45 4.91 11.75 8.29
CA LEU A 45 4.02 11.61 7.13
C LEU A 45 4.38 10.44 6.22
N ARG A 46 5.50 9.76 6.51
CA ARG A 46 6.02 8.66 5.70
C ARG A 46 5.03 7.49 5.52
N PRO A 47 4.27 7.05 6.54
CA PRO A 47 3.26 6.00 6.36
C PRO A 47 2.23 6.31 5.26
N LEU A 48 1.80 7.57 5.11
CA LEU A 48 0.91 8.01 4.04
C LEU A 48 1.57 7.90 2.66
N VAL A 49 2.84 8.34 2.58
CA VAL A 49 3.65 8.26 1.36
C VAL A 49 3.89 6.81 0.98
N ASN A 50 4.22 5.96 1.95
CA ASN A 50 4.49 4.54 1.75
C ASN A 50 3.28 3.82 1.17
N ASP A 51 2.10 4.01 1.77
CA ASP A 51 0.85 3.44 1.26
C ASP A 51 0.54 3.91 -0.17
N LEU A 52 0.65 5.22 -0.44
CA LEU A 52 0.42 5.78 -1.77
C LEU A 52 1.39 5.18 -2.80
N VAL A 53 2.68 5.18 -2.50
CA VAL A 53 3.72 4.66 -3.40
C VAL A 53 3.52 3.18 -3.69
N ALA A 54 3.22 2.37 -2.67
CA ALA A 54 2.95 0.94 -2.83
C ALA A 54 1.78 0.68 -3.79
N HIS A 55 0.68 1.42 -3.64
CA HIS A 55 -0.50 1.27 -4.52
C HIS A 55 -0.24 1.77 -5.95
N GLU A 56 0.48 2.87 -6.12
CA GLU A 56 0.84 3.38 -7.44
C GLU A 56 1.82 2.43 -8.16
N VAL A 57 2.80 1.88 -7.46
CA VAL A 57 3.71 0.85 -7.98
C VAL A 57 2.92 -0.39 -8.38
N ALA A 58 2.02 -0.88 -7.52
CA ALA A 58 1.16 -2.01 -7.82
C ALA A 58 0.33 -1.77 -9.09
N GLY A 59 -0.23 -0.56 -9.25
CA GLY A 59 -0.97 -0.17 -10.45
C GLY A 59 -0.13 -0.20 -11.73
N VAL A 60 1.11 0.29 -11.68
CA VAL A 60 2.07 0.23 -12.81
C VAL A 60 2.39 -1.20 -13.21
N LEU A 61 2.58 -2.07 -12.22
CA LEU A 61 2.91 -3.48 -12.44
C LEU A 61 1.69 -4.35 -12.76
N GLY A 62 0.47 -3.81 -12.57
CA GLY A 62 -0.77 -4.57 -12.69
C GLY A 62 -0.93 -5.62 -11.59
N VAL A 63 -0.36 -5.38 -10.41
CA VAL A 63 -0.61 -6.18 -9.20
C VAL A 63 -1.95 -5.75 -8.63
N PRO A 64 -2.93 -6.66 -8.50
CA PRO A 64 -4.25 -6.30 -8.01
C PRO A 64 -4.20 -5.95 -6.52
N LEU A 65 -4.60 -4.72 -6.20
CA LEU A 65 -4.86 -4.24 -4.84
C LEU A 65 -6.26 -3.64 -4.78
N PRO A 66 -6.84 -3.47 -3.58
CA PRO A 66 -8.06 -2.69 -3.44
C PRO A 66 -7.89 -1.29 -4.01
N GLY A 67 -8.95 -0.71 -4.58
CA GLY A 67 -8.91 0.63 -5.14
C GLY A 67 -8.43 1.66 -4.11
N HIS A 68 -7.76 2.72 -4.56
CA HIS A 68 -7.25 3.76 -3.67
C HIS A 68 -7.50 5.15 -4.22
N CYS A 69 -7.51 6.13 -3.33
CA CYS A 69 -7.70 7.53 -3.68
C CYS A 69 -7.05 8.47 -2.64
N LEU A 70 -6.95 9.75 -2.99
CA LEU A 70 -6.78 10.78 -1.98
C LEU A 70 -8.14 11.15 -1.39
N VAL A 71 -8.24 11.10 -0.07
CA VAL A 71 -9.44 11.51 0.68
C VAL A 71 -9.21 12.91 1.21
N PHE A 72 -9.92 13.89 0.69
CA PHE A 72 -9.80 15.28 1.13
C PHE A 72 -10.70 15.55 2.33
N LEU A 73 -10.12 15.97 3.45
CA LEU A 73 -10.81 16.33 4.66
C LEU A 73 -10.95 17.87 4.78
N PRO A 74 -12.18 18.43 4.65
CA PRO A 74 -12.40 19.85 4.85
C PRO A 74 -12.08 20.31 6.27
N ARG A 75 -11.61 21.57 6.42
CA ARG A 75 -11.25 22.14 7.74
C ARG A 75 -12.37 22.04 8.77
N GLN A 76 -13.62 22.29 8.36
CA GLN A 76 -14.78 22.25 9.25
C GLN A 76 -14.97 20.86 9.87
N LEU A 77 -14.68 19.81 9.12
CA LEU A 77 -14.76 18.42 9.60
C LEU A 77 -13.53 18.05 10.42
N ALA A 78 -12.32 18.42 9.96
CA ALA A 78 -11.07 18.11 10.68
C ALA A 78 -11.06 18.64 12.13
N TRP A 79 -11.67 19.82 12.35
CA TRP A 79 -11.76 20.46 13.67
C TRP A 79 -13.07 20.15 14.39
N GLY A 80 -13.93 19.34 13.78
CA GLY A 80 -15.19 18.90 14.36
C GLY A 80 -14.98 18.06 15.63
N ARG A 81 -15.91 18.19 16.57
CA ARG A 81 -15.90 17.42 17.82
C ARG A 81 -15.98 15.91 17.54
N GLU A 82 -16.80 15.54 16.56
CA GLU A 82 -17.02 14.14 16.18
C GLU A 82 -15.73 13.44 15.75
N VAL A 83 -14.91 14.07 14.89
CA VAL A 83 -13.62 13.50 14.43
C VAL A 83 -12.67 13.29 15.61
N ARG A 84 -12.59 14.24 16.54
CA ARG A 84 -11.75 14.12 17.74
C ARG A 84 -12.23 13.03 18.70
N GLU A 85 -13.54 12.89 18.88
CA GLU A 85 -14.13 11.87 19.76
C GLU A 85 -13.90 10.45 19.20
N ILE A 86 -13.96 10.30 17.89
CA ILE A 86 -13.82 8.98 17.25
C ILE A 86 -12.36 8.58 17.06
N LEU A 87 -11.51 9.50 16.63
CA LEU A 87 -10.09 9.19 16.41
C LEU A 87 -9.24 9.31 17.68
N GLY A 88 -9.68 10.11 18.66
CA GLY A 88 -8.93 10.35 19.91
C GLY A 88 -7.77 11.33 19.78
N TRP A 89 -7.49 11.88 18.59
CA TRP A 89 -6.41 12.83 18.31
C TRP A 89 -6.80 13.86 17.24
N PRO A 90 -6.09 15.00 17.17
CA PRO A 90 -6.31 16.00 16.14
C PRO A 90 -5.82 15.50 14.78
N VAL A 91 -6.62 15.77 13.75
CA VAL A 91 -6.33 15.43 12.36
C VAL A 91 -6.17 16.72 11.55
N SER A 92 -5.18 16.78 10.67
CA SER A 92 -5.00 17.90 9.76
C SER A 92 -6.11 17.95 8.70
N ALA A 93 -6.49 19.13 8.26
CA ALA A 93 -7.27 19.28 7.04
C ALA A 93 -6.42 18.99 5.79
N GLY A 94 -7.06 18.66 4.68
CA GLY A 94 -6.41 18.43 3.38
C GLY A 94 -6.39 16.97 2.96
N PRO A 95 -5.40 16.55 2.14
CA PRO A 95 -5.35 15.21 1.58
C PRO A 95 -4.86 14.16 2.60
N HIS A 96 -5.55 13.03 2.59
CA HIS A 96 -5.26 11.79 3.30
C HIS A 96 -5.23 10.63 2.32
N PHE A 97 -4.75 9.46 2.74
CA PHE A 97 -4.74 8.27 1.90
C PHE A 97 -5.90 7.34 2.25
N GLY A 98 -6.69 6.95 1.25
CA GLY A 98 -7.83 6.04 1.41
C GLY A 98 -7.72 4.81 0.51
N VAL A 99 -8.01 3.66 1.09
CA VAL A 99 -8.14 2.36 0.40
C VAL A 99 -9.59 1.91 0.45
N GLU A 100 -10.16 1.48 -0.66
CA GLU A 100 -11.51 0.95 -0.72
C GLU A 100 -11.69 -0.20 0.27
N ARG A 101 -12.80 -0.17 1.00
CA ARG A 101 -13.09 -1.22 1.95
C ARG A 101 -13.34 -2.54 1.23
N VAL A 102 -12.57 -3.54 1.59
CA VAL A 102 -12.80 -4.92 1.19
C VAL A 102 -13.80 -5.54 2.15
N ALA A 103 -14.90 -6.06 1.65
CA ALA A 103 -15.94 -6.73 2.44
C ALA A 103 -16.72 -7.74 1.59
N PRO A 104 -17.21 -8.84 2.17
CA PRO A 104 -16.93 -9.30 3.53
C PRO A 104 -15.54 -9.91 3.67
N VAL A 105 -14.91 -9.75 4.84
CA VAL A 105 -13.63 -10.37 5.17
C VAL A 105 -13.77 -11.37 6.31
N LEU A 106 -12.89 -12.37 6.32
CA LEU A 106 -12.82 -13.31 7.44
C LEU A 106 -12.30 -12.57 8.69
N ALA A 107 -12.92 -12.82 9.83
CA ALA A 107 -12.58 -12.16 11.09
C ALA A 107 -11.14 -12.48 11.55
N GLU A 108 -10.69 -13.71 11.28
CA GLU A 108 -9.35 -14.19 11.65
C GLU A 108 -8.65 -14.78 10.42
N PRO A 109 -8.04 -13.95 9.56
CA PRO A 109 -7.29 -14.45 8.43
C PRO A 109 -6.03 -15.18 8.92
N ALA A 110 -5.82 -16.42 8.47
CA ALA A 110 -4.65 -17.20 8.79
C ALA A 110 -3.81 -17.47 7.54
N HIS A 111 -2.49 -17.48 7.67
CA HIS A 111 -1.56 -17.79 6.58
C HIS A 111 -1.89 -19.12 5.91
N SER A 112 -2.36 -20.12 6.67
CA SER A 112 -2.77 -21.43 6.15
C SER A 112 -3.90 -21.40 5.12
N LEU A 113 -4.65 -20.29 5.04
CA LEU A 113 -5.70 -20.09 4.03
C LEU A 113 -5.17 -19.53 2.71
N ILE A 114 -3.97 -18.95 2.68
CA ILE A 114 -3.37 -18.34 1.48
C ILE A 114 -3.36 -19.33 0.30
N PRO A 115 -2.90 -20.59 0.45
CA PRO A 115 -2.89 -21.54 -0.66
C PRO A 115 -4.27 -21.93 -1.18
N ARG A 116 -5.34 -21.59 -0.43
CA ARG A 116 -6.73 -21.89 -0.80
C ARG A 116 -7.41 -20.74 -1.55
N CYS A 117 -6.77 -19.57 -1.63
CA CYS A 117 -7.34 -18.42 -2.32
C CYS A 117 -7.38 -18.65 -3.83
N ASP A 118 -8.42 -18.11 -4.48
CA ASP A 118 -8.70 -18.31 -5.91
C ASP A 118 -7.84 -17.42 -6.82
N ASN A 119 -7.31 -16.29 -6.30
CA ASN A 119 -6.49 -15.36 -7.07
C ASN A 119 -4.99 -15.74 -7.12
N ARG A 120 -4.71 -17.04 -7.35
CA ARG A 120 -3.36 -17.62 -7.31
C ARG A 120 -2.39 -17.02 -8.31
N GLU A 121 -2.86 -16.63 -9.48
CA GLU A 121 -2.05 -16.00 -10.53
C GLU A 121 -1.43 -14.66 -10.09
N SER A 122 -1.97 -14.04 -9.04
CA SER A 122 -1.47 -12.78 -8.50
C SER A 122 -0.37 -12.95 -7.44
N PHE A 123 -0.18 -14.13 -6.87
CA PHE A 123 0.79 -14.32 -5.79
C PHE A 123 2.24 -14.00 -6.17
N PRO A 124 2.77 -14.37 -7.36
CA PRO A 124 4.10 -13.92 -7.76
C PRO A 124 4.20 -12.40 -7.82
N GLY A 125 3.12 -11.71 -8.24
CA GLY A 125 3.03 -10.26 -8.23
C GLY A 125 3.08 -9.67 -6.83
N TYR A 126 2.37 -10.26 -5.86
CA TYR A 126 2.40 -9.81 -4.47
C TYR A 126 3.79 -9.99 -3.85
N VAL A 127 4.44 -11.12 -4.09
CA VAL A 127 5.82 -11.36 -3.66
C VAL A 127 6.77 -10.34 -4.27
N MET A 128 6.65 -10.10 -5.57
CA MET A 128 7.48 -9.13 -6.28
C MET A 128 7.24 -7.70 -5.77
N LEU A 129 6.00 -7.30 -5.53
CA LEU A 129 5.67 -6.00 -4.97
C LEU A 129 6.31 -5.80 -3.60
N ASN A 130 6.11 -6.75 -2.66
CA ASN A 130 6.69 -6.68 -1.33
C ASN A 130 8.23 -6.59 -1.36
N ALA A 131 8.88 -7.34 -2.24
CA ALA A 131 10.33 -7.29 -2.42
C ALA A 131 10.81 -5.95 -3.02
N LEU A 132 10.05 -5.38 -3.96
CA LEU A 132 10.36 -4.13 -4.63
C LEU A 132 10.27 -2.94 -3.67
N ILE A 133 9.18 -2.86 -2.91
CA ILE A 133 8.97 -1.77 -1.95
C ILE A 133 9.59 -2.03 -0.58
N MET A 134 10.34 -3.12 -0.41
CA MET A 134 10.96 -3.50 0.88
C MET A 134 9.94 -3.51 2.03
N ASN A 135 8.84 -4.25 1.87
CA ASN A 135 7.81 -4.36 2.90
C ASN A 135 8.17 -5.42 3.94
N TYR A 136 8.81 -5.00 5.04
CA TYR A 136 9.21 -5.89 6.14
C TYR A 136 8.04 -6.39 6.98
N ASP A 137 6.89 -5.72 6.91
CA ASP A 137 5.68 -6.09 7.65
C ASP A 137 4.78 -7.10 6.92
N ALA A 138 5.16 -7.53 5.71
CA ALA A 138 4.38 -8.48 4.91
C ALA A 138 4.11 -9.83 5.58
N LEU A 139 4.88 -10.17 6.63
CA LEU A 139 4.71 -11.39 7.44
C LEU A 139 3.55 -11.31 8.45
N LEU A 140 3.10 -10.10 8.77
CA LEU A 140 2.15 -9.92 9.87
C LEU A 140 0.73 -10.30 9.42
N PRO A 141 0.00 -11.14 10.18
CA PRO A 141 -1.36 -11.55 9.82
C PRO A 141 -2.33 -10.37 9.66
N ARG A 142 -2.08 -9.24 10.33
CA ARG A 142 -2.90 -8.03 10.20
C ARG A 142 -2.69 -7.28 8.88
N ASN A 143 -1.64 -7.59 8.12
CA ASN A 143 -1.27 -6.89 6.89
C ASN A 143 -1.77 -7.60 5.63
N PHE A 144 -2.72 -8.51 5.79
CA PHE A 144 -3.51 -9.03 4.68
C PHE A 144 -4.95 -9.31 5.12
N LEU A 145 -5.84 -9.32 4.14
CA LEU A 145 -7.23 -9.70 4.31
C LEU A 145 -7.53 -10.92 3.44
N ILE A 146 -8.44 -11.76 3.89
CA ILE A 146 -9.05 -12.79 3.06
C ILE A 146 -10.53 -12.47 2.97
N ALA A 147 -10.96 -12.09 1.78
CA ALA A 147 -12.38 -11.87 1.48
C ALA A 147 -13.02 -13.20 1.05
N GLU A 148 -14.26 -13.42 1.47
CA GLU A 148 -15.05 -14.55 1.02
C GLU A 148 -16.32 -14.06 0.30
N GLN A 149 -16.44 -14.41 -0.97
CA GLN A 149 -17.61 -14.08 -1.76
C GLN A 149 -18.06 -15.31 -2.58
N SER A 150 -19.29 -15.73 -2.39
CA SER A 150 -19.86 -16.88 -3.12
C SER A 150 -19.01 -18.16 -3.02
N GLY A 151 -18.44 -18.43 -1.85
CA GLY A 151 -17.58 -19.58 -1.58
C GLY A 151 -16.16 -19.47 -2.15
N LYS A 152 -15.77 -18.32 -2.73
CA LYS A 152 -14.43 -18.04 -3.23
C LYS A 152 -13.65 -17.21 -2.23
N LEU A 153 -12.40 -17.57 -1.99
CA LEU A 153 -11.49 -16.85 -1.13
C LEU A 153 -10.56 -15.96 -1.99
N THR A 154 -10.42 -14.69 -1.62
CA THR A 154 -9.52 -13.76 -2.30
C THR A 154 -8.57 -13.14 -1.29
N TYR A 155 -7.27 -13.26 -1.54
CA TYR A 155 -6.22 -12.66 -0.74
C TYR A 155 -5.97 -11.22 -1.18
N TRP A 156 -5.87 -10.33 -0.21
CA TRP A 156 -5.55 -8.91 -0.42
C TRP A 156 -4.45 -8.47 0.54
N PRO A 157 -3.22 -8.16 0.07
CA PRO A 157 -2.25 -7.48 0.91
C PRO A 157 -2.72 -6.06 1.19
N VAL A 158 -2.55 -5.63 2.43
CA VAL A 158 -2.94 -4.29 2.91
C VAL A 158 -1.89 -3.75 3.87
N ASP A 159 -1.97 -2.47 4.18
CA ASP A 159 -1.10 -1.76 5.13
C ASP A 159 0.39 -1.79 4.73
N PHE A 160 0.77 -0.87 3.85
CA PHE A 160 2.14 -0.70 3.40
C PHE A 160 2.88 0.42 4.16
N ALA A 161 2.38 0.84 5.32
CA ALA A 161 2.93 1.95 6.11
C ALA A 161 4.42 1.77 6.45
N CYS A 162 4.86 0.53 6.66
CA CYS A 162 6.25 0.18 7.03
C CYS A 162 7.07 -0.34 5.84
N CYS A 163 6.75 0.06 4.61
CA CYS A 163 7.58 -0.27 3.45
C CYS A 163 8.72 0.76 3.24
N LEU A 164 9.47 0.61 2.13
CA LEU A 164 10.66 1.42 1.77
C LEU A 164 11.79 1.30 2.78
N GLY A 165 11.93 0.12 3.40
CA GLY A 165 13.03 -0.19 4.33
C GLY A 165 12.78 0.27 5.75
N THR A 166 12.22 1.45 5.95
CA THR A 166 11.82 1.97 7.27
C THR A 166 10.60 2.86 7.14
N PRO A 167 9.78 3.04 8.20
CA PRO A 167 8.69 3.99 8.17
C PRO A 167 9.15 5.45 8.10
N GLU A 168 10.45 5.73 8.32
CA GLU A 168 11.04 7.08 8.39
C GLU A 168 12.26 7.21 7.46
N TRP A 169 12.16 6.70 6.24
CA TRP A 169 13.23 6.85 5.25
C TRP A 169 13.49 8.33 4.89
N ASP A 170 14.71 8.61 4.42
CA ASP A 170 15.17 9.92 3.99
C ASP A 170 15.93 9.84 2.65
N ALA A 171 16.77 10.81 2.36
CA ALA A 171 17.57 10.82 1.12
C ALA A 171 18.57 9.65 1.02
N THR A 172 18.86 8.94 2.11
CA THR A 172 19.74 7.76 2.11
C THR A 172 19.05 6.50 1.59
N LEU A 173 17.73 6.53 1.33
CA LEU A 173 16.94 5.42 0.79
C LEU A 173 17.61 4.74 -0.41
N VAL A 174 18.31 5.52 -1.25
CA VAL A 174 19.03 4.99 -2.43
C VAL A 174 20.08 3.93 -2.05
N SER A 175 20.67 4.00 -0.86
CA SER A 175 21.69 3.03 -0.40
C SER A 175 21.10 1.64 -0.18
N HIS A 176 19.80 1.52 0.08
CA HIS A 176 19.08 0.27 0.31
C HIS A 176 18.62 -0.44 -0.99
N MET A 177 18.93 0.15 -2.16
CA MET A 177 18.45 -0.31 -3.46
C MET A 177 18.81 -1.77 -3.77
N LEU A 178 19.97 -2.24 -3.29
CA LEU A 178 20.49 -3.59 -3.52
C LEU A 178 20.36 -4.52 -2.33
N GLU A 179 19.71 -4.08 -1.26
CA GLU A 179 19.50 -4.93 -0.10
C GLU A 179 18.65 -6.17 -0.43
N PRO A 180 18.86 -7.27 0.30
CA PRO A 180 18.05 -8.47 0.14
C PRO A 180 16.54 -8.20 0.19
N SER A 181 15.76 -9.07 -0.43
CA SER A 181 14.31 -9.06 -0.28
C SER A 181 13.93 -9.32 1.18
N PRO A 182 12.91 -8.62 1.71
CA PRO A 182 12.33 -8.96 3.00
C PRO A 182 11.92 -10.43 3.05
N GLU A 183 11.94 -10.99 4.25
CA GLU A 183 11.41 -12.33 4.49
C GLU A 183 9.90 -12.35 4.24
N MET A 184 9.40 -13.44 3.69
CA MET A 184 7.98 -13.61 3.35
C MET A 184 7.44 -14.89 3.99
N ALA A 185 6.15 -14.86 4.31
CA ALA A 185 5.47 -16.04 4.86
C ALA A 185 5.68 -17.27 3.97
N PRO A 186 6.02 -18.44 4.53
CA PRO A 186 6.23 -19.66 3.77
C PRO A 186 5.03 -20.01 2.87
N GLU A 187 3.81 -19.77 3.35
CA GLU A 187 2.56 -20.02 2.62
C GLU A 187 2.43 -19.10 1.40
N LEU A 188 2.84 -17.84 1.52
CA LEU A 188 2.86 -16.91 0.39
C LEU A 188 3.92 -17.31 -0.64
N ARG A 189 5.10 -17.72 -0.18
CA ARG A 189 6.16 -18.26 -1.07
C ARG A 189 5.69 -19.52 -1.81
N GLN A 190 5.06 -20.44 -1.09
CA GLN A 190 4.50 -21.66 -1.68
C GLN A 190 3.41 -21.34 -2.71
N ALA A 191 2.50 -20.43 -2.40
CA ALA A 191 1.42 -20.03 -3.29
C ALA A 191 1.93 -19.30 -4.54
N ALA A 192 3.03 -18.54 -4.44
CA ALA A 192 3.67 -17.87 -5.57
C ALA A 192 4.38 -18.86 -6.53
N GLY A 193 4.68 -20.07 -6.06
CA GLY A 193 5.24 -21.12 -6.88
C GLY A 193 6.72 -20.95 -7.20
N LYS A 194 7.17 -21.60 -8.29
CA LYS A 194 8.57 -21.63 -8.71
C LYS A 194 8.97 -20.41 -9.55
N ALA A 195 10.25 -20.26 -9.84
CA ALA A 195 10.82 -19.15 -10.59
C ALA A 195 10.11 -18.86 -11.92
N GLY A 196 9.65 -19.89 -12.63
CA GLY A 196 8.90 -19.73 -13.89
C GLY A 196 7.62 -18.93 -13.79
N ALA A 197 6.95 -18.93 -12.62
CA ALA A 197 5.72 -18.18 -12.39
C ALA A 197 5.93 -16.66 -12.37
N PHE A 198 7.17 -16.20 -12.18
CA PHE A 198 7.51 -14.77 -12.13
C PHE A 198 7.81 -14.16 -13.50
N ARG A 199 7.94 -14.95 -14.57
CA ARG A 199 8.38 -14.46 -15.88
C ARG A 199 7.56 -13.27 -16.38
N SER A 200 6.24 -13.42 -16.46
CA SER A 200 5.35 -12.35 -16.93
C SER A 200 5.35 -11.12 -15.99
N TRP A 201 5.64 -11.33 -14.73
CA TRP A 201 5.74 -10.25 -13.74
C TRP A 201 7.03 -9.45 -13.89
N PHE A 202 8.17 -10.13 -14.19
CA PHE A 202 9.42 -9.44 -14.50
C PHE A 202 9.36 -8.61 -15.78
N GLU A 203 8.63 -9.08 -16.78
CA GLU A 203 8.37 -8.29 -18.00
C GLU A 203 7.65 -6.97 -17.65
N ARG A 204 6.79 -6.99 -16.65
CA ARG A 204 6.08 -5.80 -16.17
C ARG A 204 6.97 -4.83 -15.38
N LEU A 205 8.06 -5.29 -14.78
CA LEU A 205 9.01 -4.40 -14.09
C LEU A 205 9.59 -3.34 -15.04
N GLY A 206 9.76 -3.66 -16.31
CA GLY A 206 10.21 -2.69 -17.31
C GLY A 206 9.29 -1.50 -17.49
N ARG A 207 8.04 -1.55 -16.99
CA ARG A 207 7.12 -0.43 -16.98
C ARG A 207 7.44 0.60 -15.88
N LEU A 208 8.24 0.21 -14.89
CA LEU A 208 8.69 1.10 -13.81
C LEU A 208 10.05 1.70 -14.19
N ASP A 209 10.10 2.37 -15.34
CA ASP A 209 11.23 3.16 -15.80
C ASP A 209 11.40 4.45 -14.97
N GLU A 210 12.45 5.22 -15.26
CA GLU A 210 12.75 6.47 -14.58
C GLU A 210 11.58 7.47 -14.67
N GLY A 211 10.97 7.63 -15.85
CA GLY A 211 9.85 8.53 -16.06
C GLY A 211 8.62 8.11 -15.26
N ARG A 212 8.35 6.81 -15.15
CA ARG A 212 7.23 6.29 -14.37
C ARG A 212 7.50 6.40 -12.87
N ALA A 213 8.73 6.17 -12.43
CA ALA A 213 9.12 6.38 -11.04
C ALA A 213 8.96 7.87 -10.64
N ALA A 214 9.41 8.80 -11.49
CA ALA A 214 9.22 10.24 -11.28
C ALA A 214 7.72 10.60 -11.24
N TRP A 215 6.91 10.06 -12.14
CA TRP A 215 5.46 10.27 -12.16
C TRP A 215 4.78 9.79 -10.86
N ILE A 216 5.20 8.66 -10.27
CA ILE A 216 4.69 8.19 -8.98
C ILE A 216 5.01 9.22 -7.89
N VAL A 217 6.24 9.70 -7.85
CA VAL A 217 6.70 10.68 -6.85
C VAL A 217 5.95 12.01 -6.97
N GLU A 218 5.64 12.47 -8.17
CA GLU A 218 4.86 13.70 -8.42
C GLU A 218 3.43 13.61 -7.86
N ARG A 219 2.89 12.40 -7.67
CA ARG A 219 1.54 12.20 -7.11
C ARG A 219 1.48 12.35 -5.59
N ILE A 220 2.61 12.41 -4.91
CA ILE A 220 2.66 12.67 -3.46
C ILE A 220 2.19 14.11 -3.22
N PRO A 221 1.12 14.34 -2.46
CA PRO A 221 0.65 15.69 -2.15
C PRO A 221 1.76 16.58 -1.58
N ARG A 222 1.73 17.86 -1.94
CA ARG A 222 2.70 18.83 -1.40
C ARG A 222 2.51 19.03 0.11
N GLU A 223 1.28 18.91 0.57
CA GLU A 223 0.88 19.01 1.97
C GLU A 223 1.48 17.92 2.86
N TRP A 224 2.04 16.87 2.26
CA TRP A 224 2.74 15.82 3.01
C TRP A 224 4.23 16.13 3.22
N ASP A 225 4.68 17.34 2.87
CA ASP A 225 5.97 17.94 3.21
C ASP A 225 7.21 17.01 2.99
N VAL A 226 7.18 16.21 1.92
CA VAL A 226 8.35 15.41 1.52
C VAL A 226 9.37 16.31 0.84
N PRO A 227 10.58 16.50 1.40
CA PRO A 227 11.63 17.35 0.83
C PRO A 227 12.01 16.94 -0.60
N PRO A 228 12.44 17.89 -1.45
CA PRO A 228 12.80 17.61 -2.85
C PRO A 228 13.89 16.53 -3.03
N ASP A 229 14.92 16.55 -2.20
CA ASP A 229 16.02 15.57 -2.20
C ASP A 229 15.52 14.17 -1.86
N GLN A 230 14.56 14.05 -0.96
CA GLN A 230 13.95 12.78 -0.61
C GLN A 230 12.99 12.28 -1.69
N ARG A 231 12.28 13.18 -2.38
CA ARG A 231 11.48 12.84 -3.57
C ARG A 231 12.36 12.28 -4.68
N GLU A 232 13.50 12.93 -4.94
CA GLU A 232 14.49 12.46 -5.91
C GLU A 232 15.05 11.08 -5.51
N ALA A 233 15.44 10.91 -4.25
CA ALA A 233 15.93 9.64 -3.72
C ALA A 233 14.90 8.51 -3.88
N LEU A 234 13.62 8.79 -3.60
CA LEU A 234 12.54 7.83 -3.78
C LEU A 234 12.38 7.39 -5.26
N GLY A 235 12.38 8.35 -6.19
CA GLY A 235 12.30 8.04 -7.62
C GLY A 235 13.47 7.16 -8.09
N ARG A 236 14.69 7.52 -7.69
CA ARG A 236 15.92 6.75 -7.99
C ARG A 236 15.88 5.35 -7.36
N PHE A 237 15.39 5.24 -6.12
CA PHE A 237 15.23 3.95 -5.43
C PHE A 237 14.25 3.04 -6.20
N LEU A 238 13.06 3.53 -6.53
CA LEU A 238 12.05 2.73 -7.22
C LEU A 238 12.56 2.19 -8.56
N HIS A 239 13.12 3.06 -9.40
CA HIS A 239 13.67 2.67 -10.70
C HIS A 239 14.84 1.70 -10.55
N GLY A 240 15.85 2.05 -9.73
CA GLY A 240 17.05 1.23 -9.57
C GLY A 240 16.77 -0.13 -8.95
N ARG A 241 15.86 -0.17 -7.94
CA ARG A 241 15.48 -1.44 -7.32
C ARG A 241 14.67 -2.31 -8.27
N ALA A 242 13.80 -1.73 -9.11
CA ALA A 242 13.08 -2.49 -10.14
C ALA A 242 14.06 -3.19 -11.11
N ALA A 243 15.11 -2.49 -11.55
CA ALA A 243 16.14 -3.06 -12.42
C ALA A 243 16.94 -4.18 -11.75
N ALA A 244 17.18 -4.08 -10.45
CA ALA A 244 17.96 -5.06 -9.68
C ALA A 244 17.11 -6.25 -9.15
N LEU A 245 15.79 -6.09 -9.08
CA LEU A 245 14.89 -7.00 -8.38
C LEU A 245 14.96 -8.47 -8.83
N PRO A 246 15.07 -8.82 -10.13
CA PRO A 246 15.18 -10.21 -10.54
C PRO A 246 16.37 -10.92 -9.87
N ARG A 247 17.52 -10.24 -9.81
CA ARG A 247 18.72 -10.79 -9.16
C ARG A 247 18.54 -10.88 -7.64
N ILE A 248 17.95 -9.86 -7.02
CA ILE A 248 17.73 -9.82 -5.57
C ILE A 248 16.77 -10.93 -5.14
N LEU A 249 15.66 -11.09 -5.85
CA LEU A 249 14.61 -12.04 -5.48
C LEU A 249 15.09 -13.48 -5.64
N PHE A 250 15.81 -13.79 -6.75
CA PHE A 250 16.26 -15.15 -7.02
C PHE A 250 17.55 -15.55 -6.33
N ALA A 251 18.26 -14.65 -5.68
CA ALA A 251 19.39 -15.04 -4.84
C ALA A 251 19.02 -16.07 -3.76
N ASN A 252 17.76 -16.06 -3.31
CA ASN A 252 17.26 -16.95 -2.25
C ASN A 252 15.94 -17.66 -2.61
N TRP A 253 15.56 -17.68 -3.90
CA TRP A 253 14.34 -18.35 -4.35
C TRP A 253 14.68 -19.74 -4.89
N PRO A 254 13.93 -20.80 -4.54
CA PRO A 254 14.17 -22.13 -5.11
C PRO A 254 14.05 -22.06 -6.64
N LEU A 255 15.15 -22.41 -7.29
CA LEU A 255 15.17 -22.68 -8.72
C LEU A 255 14.50 -24.04 -8.97
N ASP A 256 13.92 -24.21 -10.13
CA ASP A 256 13.16 -25.42 -10.53
C ASP A 256 13.93 -26.71 -10.32
#